data_bef3f96ffc5a43b0178f8db83c81078e
#
_entry.id   bef3f96ffc5a43b0178f8db83c81078e
#
_cell.length_a   1.000
_cell.length_b   1.000
_cell.length_c   1.000
_cell.angle_alpha   90.00
_cell.angle_beta   90.00
_cell.angle_gamma   90.00
#
_symmetry.space_group_name_H-M   'P 1'
#
loop_
_entity.id
_entity.type
_entity.pdbx_description
1 polymer ?
#
loop_
_entity_poly.entity_id
_entity_poly.type
_entity_poly.pdbx_seq_one_letter_code
_entity_poly.pdbx_strand_id
1 'polypeptide(L)'
;LESEGIPAFCIMPVRVTVRNILNVILTQFRIKKLREGQIAVQVFSFNLLGDKDNFYSVDDLYSREIAISQKLISYTKNISGSLKPANEGNFYIFTTRGSLEQLTNSFTSLPELPILRDLNKSLRACGIGIGNSAREAEYNAVIALKHACADQKGSWYVVLDDKTISGPLGSAQQIDYQYASAQLEAVSKKTSLSQATLSKICHALKIYGRDELNAQELATILQILPRSARRILTCLT
;
A
#
# COMPACT_ATOMS: atom_id res chain seq x y z
N LEU A 1 -50.30 -14.26 -16.31
CA LEU A 1 -49.92 -15.24 -15.25
C LEU A 1 -51.06 -15.42 -14.26
N GLU A 2 -51.71 -14.32 -13.77
CA GLU A 2 -52.90 -14.42 -12.90
C GLU A 2 -54.08 -15.01 -13.64
N SER A 3 -54.25 -14.76 -14.93
CA SER A 3 -55.30 -15.35 -15.76
C SER A 3 -55.17 -16.86 -15.95
N GLU A 4 -54.02 -17.44 -15.65
CA GLU A 4 -53.70 -18.88 -15.73
C GLU A 4 -53.63 -19.56 -14.37
N GLY A 5 -54.10 -18.88 -13.29
CA GLY A 5 -54.12 -19.43 -11.94
C GLY A 5 -52.74 -19.57 -11.28
N ILE A 6 -51.70 -18.95 -11.84
CA ILE A 6 -50.33 -18.94 -11.27
C ILE A 6 -50.23 -17.75 -10.31
N PRO A 7 -49.89 -17.96 -9.01
CA PRO A 7 -49.73 -16.86 -8.07
C PRO A 7 -48.59 -15.97 -8.50
N ALA A 8 -48.89 -14.76 -8.92
CA ALA A 8 -47.91 -13.76 -9.32
C ALA A 8 -47.88 -12.61 -8.31
N PHE A 9 -46.70 -12.28 -7.80
CA PHE A 9 -46.51 -11.13 -6.91
C PHE A 9 -45.78 -10.03 -7.66
N CYS A 10 -46.43 -8.88 -7.77
CA CYS A 10 -45.78 -7.69 -8.32
C CYS A 10 -45.15 -6.88 -7.17
N ILE A 11 -43.82 -6.83 -7.11
CA ILE A 11 -43.12 -5.98 -6.16
C ILE A 11 -42.91 -4.61 -6.81
N MET A 12 -43.77 -3.64 -6.45
CA MET A 12 -43.51 -2.25 -6.84
C MET A 12 -42.64 -1.55 -5.81
N PRO A 13 -41.51 -0.93 -6.24
CA PRO A 13 -40.69 -0.15 -5.32
C PRO A 13 -41.50 1.03 -4.76
N VAL A 14 -41.64 1.07 -3.44
CA VAL A 14 -42.30 2.18 -2.76
C VAL A 14 -41.45 3.43 -2.85
N ARG A 15 -42.05 4.60 -3.04
CA ARG A 15 -41.34 5.89 -3.16
C ARG A 15 -40.29 6.14 -2.04
N VAL A 16 -40.59 5.67 -0.83
CA VAL A 16 -39.72 5.73 0.33
C VAL A 16 -38.46 4.85 0.13
N THR A 17 -38.62 3.64 -0.40
CA THR A 17 -37.51 2.72 -0.68
C THR A 17 -36.57 3.31 -1.73
N VAL A 18 -37.10 3.88 -2.81
CA VAL A 18 -36.28 4.54 -3.84
C VAL A 18 -35.50 5.73 -3.24
N ARG A 19 -36.17 6.55 -2.43
CA ARG A 19 -35.49 7.67 -1.73
C ARG A 19 -34.39 7.20 -0.80
N ASN A 20 -34.62 6.16 -0.03
CA ASN A 20 -33.61 5.60 0.88
C ASN A 20 -32.40 5.07 0.11
N ILE A 21 -32.61 4.33 -0.97
CA ILE A 21 -31.51 3.84 -1.83
C ILE A 21 -30.71 5.01 -2.41
N LEU A 22 -31.38 6.04 -2.92
CA LEU A 22 -30.70 7.24 -3.43
C LEU A 22 -29.89 7.95 -2.35
N ASN A 23 -30.41 8.08 -1.13
CA ASN A 23 -29.67 8.66 -0.01
C ASN A 23 -28.44 7.83 0.37
N VAL A 24 -28.54 6.50 0.35
CA VAL A 24 -27.40 5.61 0.59
C VAL A 24 -26.33 5.82 -0.49
N ILE A 25 -26.73 5.83 -1.77
CA ILE A 25 -25.80 6.06 -2.89
C ILE A 25 -25.12 7.42 -2.77
N LEU A 26 -25.86 8.48 -2.49
CA LEU A 26 -25.30 9.82 -2.30
C LEU A 26 -24.32 9.88 -1.13
N THR A 27 -24.63 9.20 -0.03
CA THR A 27 -23.75 9.13 1.14
C THR A 27 -22.46 8.39 0.80
N GLN A 28 -22.55 7.24 0.13
CA GLN A 28 -21.37 6.48 -0.32
C GLN A 28 -20.52 7.30 -1.29
N PHE A 29 -21.14 8.02 -2.22
CA PHE A 29 -20.43 8.90 -3.14
C PHE A 29 -19.68 10.02 -2.41
N ARG A 30 -20.31 10.65 -1.40
CA ARG A 30 -19.66 11.67 -0.57
C ARG A 30 -18.48 11.11 0.21
N ILE A 31 -18.62 9.94 0.83
CA ILE A 31 -17.54 9.26 1.55
C ILE A 31 -16.38 8.96 0.60
N LYS A 32 -16.67 8.41 -0.58
CA LYS A 32 -15.64 8.13 -1.59
C LYS A 32 -14.90 9.40 -1.98
N LYS A 33 -15.60 10.48 -2.26
CA LYS A 33 -15.00 11.77 -2.65
C LYS A 33 -14.13 12.39 -1.55
N LEU A 34 -14.54 12.25 -0.28
CA LEU A 34 -13.73 12.68 0.87
C LEU A 34 -12.45 11.84 1.00
N ARG A 35 -12.54 10.53 0.81
CA ARG A 35 -11.36 9.64 0.84
C ARG A 35 -10.40 9.94 -0.30
N GLU A 36 -10.89 10.16 -1.51
CA GLU A 36 -10.07 10.54 -2.67
C GLU A 36 -9.32 11.87 -2.44
N GLY A 37 -9.90 12.78 -1.66
CA GLY A 37 -9.29 14.06 -1.27
C GLY A 37 -8.27 13.98 -0.14
N GLN A 38 -8.07 12.82 0.52
CA GLN A 38 -7.06 12.66 1.56
C GLN A 38 -5.66 12.96 1.01
N ILE A 39 -4.79 13.47 1.88
CA ILE A 39 -3.40 13.77 1.50
C ILE A 39 -2.64 12.46 1.34
N ALA A 40 -1.91 12.37 0.25
CA ALA A 40 -0.99 11.29 -0.04
C ALA A 40 0.42 11.82 -0.21
N VAL A 41 1.38 11.17 0.40
CA VAL A 41 2.82 11.43 0.22
C VAL A 41 3.46 10.19 -0.34
N GLN A 42 4.21 10.36 -1.42
CA GLN A 42 5.00 9.30 -2.04
C GLN A 42 6.47 9.65 -1.87
N VAL A 43 7.26 8.71 -1.35
CA VAL A 43 8.70 8.88 -1.16
C VAL A 43 9.43 7.89 -2.06
N PHE A 44 10.23 8.42 -2.97
CA PHE A 44 11.15 7.64 -3.77
C PHE A 44 12.55 7.71 -3.16
N SER A 45 13.20 6.56 -3.01
CA SER A 45 14.61 6.46 -2.62
C SER A 45 15.42 5.88 -3.77
N PHE A 46 16.44 6.59 -4.21
CA PHE A 46 17.32 6.19 -5.30
C PHE A 46 18.74 5.91 -4.80
N ASN A 47 19.36 4.89 -5.40
CA ASN A 47 20.79 4.67 -5.21
C ASN A 47 21.59 5.55 -6.19
N LEU A 48 22.08 6.68 -5.70
CA LEU A 48 22.87 7.64 -6.51
C LEU A 48 24.27 7.11 -6.83
N LEU A 49 24.85 6.30 -5.93
CA LEU A 49 26.21 5.76 -6.07
C LEU A 49 26.31 4.58 -7.05
N GLY A 50 25.15 3.92 -7.37
CA GLY A 50 25.14 2.72 -8.20
C GLY A 50 25.70 1.47 -7.48
N ASP A 51 25.60 0.30 -8.15
CA ASP A 51 25.97 -1.00 -7.58
C ASP A 51 27.45 -1.37 -7.85
N LYS A 52 28.27 -0.46 -8.35
CA LYS A 52 29.70 -0.72 -8.68
C LYS A 52 30.60 0.25 -7.94
N ASP A 53 31.75 -0.24 -7.48
CA ASP A 53 32.84 0.48 -6.81
C ASP A 53 33.51 1.54 -7.71
N ASN A 54 32.78 2.23 -8.54
CA ASN A 54 33.32 3.31 -9.34
C ASN A 54 33.38 4.57 -8.49
N PHE A 55 34.53 5.19 -8.46
CA PHE A 55 34.72 6.55 -7.94
C PHE A 55 33.85 7.50 -8.77
N TYR A 56 32.77 7.99 -8.18
CA TYR A 56 31.98 9.07 -8.77
C TYR A 56 32.50 10.40 -8.24
N SER A 57 32.65 11.36 -9.13
CA SER A 57 32.85 12.74 -8.71
C SER A 57 31.56 13.30 -8.08
N VAL A 58 31.71 14.30 -7.25
CA VAL A 58 30.54 15.01 -6.68
C VAL A 58 29.64 15.55 -7.80
N ASP A 59 30.23 15.99 -8.90
CA ASP A 59 29.51 16.51 -10.08
C ASP A 59 28.67 15.42 -10.77
N ASP A 60 29.16 14.18 -10.81
CA ASP A 60 28.41 13.05 -11.37
C ASP A 60 27.18 12.73 -10.52
N LEU A 61 27.30 12.82 -9.19
CA LEU A 61 26.17 12.63 -8.27
C LEU A 61 25.10 13.71 -8.45
N TYR A 62 25.49 14.98 -8.53
CA TYR A 62 24.58 16.07 -8.81
C TYR A 62 23.90 15.95 -10.17
N SER A 63 24.65 15.56 -11.20
CA SER A 63 24.09 15.36 -12.55
C SER A 63 23.04 14.26 -12.56
N ARG A 64 23.24 13.16 -11.82
CA ARG A 64 22.24 12.08 -11.66
C ARG A 64 21.02 12.54 -10.89
N GLU A 65 21.19 13.27 -9.80
CA GLU A 65 20.10 13.82 -9.00
C GLU A 65 19.22 14.77 -9.82
N ILE A 66 19.84 15.64 -10.63
CA ILE A 66 19.11 16.53 -11.55
C ILE A 66 18.32 15.71 -12.59
N ALA A 67 18.96 14.70 -13.19
CA ALA A 67 18.30 13.85 -14.18
C ALA A 67 17.09 13.10 -13.60
N ILE A 68 17.19 12.59 -12.38
CA ILE A 68 16.11 11.95 -11.63
C ILE A 68 15.00 12.98 -11.34
N SER A 69 15.37 14.17 -10.85
CA SER A 69 14.43 15.25 -10.55
C SER A 69 13.60 15.64 -11.76
N GLN A 70 14.22 15.79 -12.94
CA GLN A 70 13.52 16.13 -14.20
C GLN A 70 12.49 15.05 -14.57
N LYS A 71 12.83 13.78 -14.44
CA LYS A 71 11.90 12.68 -14.69
C LYS A 71 10.76 12.65 -13.65
N LEU A 72 11.06 12.89 -12.37
CA LEU A 72 10.05 12.97 -11.33
C LEU A 72 9.12 14.17 -11.49
N ILE A 73 9.61 15.33 -11.95
CA ILE A 73 8.76 16.47 -12.31
C ILE A 73 7.76 16.10 -13.42
N SER A 74 8.21 15.34 -14.41
CA SER A 74 7.30 14.85 -15.46
C SER A 74 6.29 13.84 -14.93
N TYR A 75 6.69 12.99 -13.97
CA TYR A 75 5.80 12.07 -13.28
C TYR A 75 4.76 12.79 -12.42
N THR A 76 5.15 13.85 -11.68
CA THR A 76 4.23 14.60 -10.80
C THR A 76 3.09 15.28 -11.57
N LYS A 77 3.30 15.62 -12.83
CA LYS A 77 2.23 16.19 -13.68
C LYS A 77 1.08 15.20 -13.89
N ASN A 78 1.38 13.89 -13.97
CA ASN A 78 0.36 12.85 -14.16
C ASN A 78 -0.51 12.62 -12.93
N ILE A 79 0.00 12.95 -11.74
CA ILE A 79 -0.69 12.76 -10.46
C ILE A 79 -1.10 14.08 -9.79
N SER A 80 -1.02 15.18 -10.53
CA SER A 80 -1.31 16.52 -9.99
C SER A 80 -0.58 16.79 -8.68
N GLY A 81 0.67 16.32 -8.59
CA GLY A 81 1.48 16.36 -7.37
C GLY A 81 2.52 17.48 -7.39
N SER A 82 3.15 17.69 -6.24
CA SER A 82 4.27 18.62 -6.04
C SER A 82 5.50 17.86 -5.56
N LEU A 83 6.64 18.06 -6.23
CA LEU A 83 7.92 17.43 -5.90
C LEU A 83 8.68 18.28 -4.88
N LYS A 84 9.21 17.65 -3.85
CA LYS A 84 10.16 18.22 -2.90
C LYS A 84 11.39 17.32 -2.82
N PRO A 85 12.53 17.73 -3.38
CA PRO A 85 13.79 17.02 -3.20
C PRO A 85 14.18 17.00 -1.71
N ALA A 86 14.75 15.91 -1.25
CA ALA A 86 15.35 15.79 0.06
C ALA A 86 16.80 15.28 -0.09
N ASN A 87 17.54 15.17 1.00
CA ASN A 87 18.92 14.72 0.96
C ASN A 87 19.03 13.22 0.60
N GLU A 88 20.21 12.82 0.15
CA GLU A 88 20.60 11.41 -0.04
C GLU A 88 19.79 10.64 -1.10
N GLY A 89 19.36 11.32 -2.17
CA GLY A 89 18.61 10.68 -3.26
C GLY A 89 17.18 10.34 -2.92
N ASN A 90 16.64 10.96 -1.86
CA ASN A 90 15.23 10.83 -1.50
C ASN A 90 14.42 11.99 -2.10
N PHE A 91 13.23 11.66 -2.62
CA PHE A 91 12.33 12.62 -3.24
C PHE A 91 10.93 12.42 -2.70
N TYR A 92 10.33 13.48 -2.19
CA TYR A 92 8.96 13.49 -1.68
C TYR A 92 8.03 14.09 -2.71
N ILE A 93 6.91 13.42 -2.96
CA ILE A 93 5.86 13.91 -3.83
C ILE A 93 4.57 13.98 -3.01
N PHE A 94 4.01 15.19 -2.94
CA PHE A 94 2.74 15.46 -2.28
C PHE A 94 1.64 15.46 -3.32
N THR A 95 0.58 14.70 -3.10
CA THR A 95 -0.56 14.58 -3.99
C THR A 95 -1.81 14.17 -3.20
N THR A 96 -2.84 13.67 -3.86
CA THR A 96 -4.04 13.14 -3.22
C THR A 96 -4.13 11.63 -3.35
N ARG A 97 -4.84 11.01 -2.42
CA ARG A 97 -5.13 9.58 -2.43
C ARG A 97 -5.75 9.15 -3.76
N GLY A 98 -6.78 9.88 -4.24
CA GLY A 98 -7.48 9.54 -5.48
C GLY A 98 -6.57 9.50 -6.70
N SER A 99 -5.59 10.42 -6.79
CA SER A 99 -4.60 10.42 -7.88
C SER A 99 -3.71 9.17 -7.86
N LEU A 100 -3.28 8.73 -6.68
CA LEU A 100 -2.46 7.52 -6.55
C LEU A 100 -3.28 6.25 -6.71
N GLU A 101 -4.51 6.18 -6.15
CA GLU A 101 -5.41 5.04 -6.35
C GLU A 101 -5.72 4.81 -7.83
N GLN A 102 -5.97 5.87 -8.58
CA GLN A 102 -6.21 5.78 -10.02
C GLN A 102 -4.97 5.26 -10.77
N LEU A 103 -3.78 5.73 -10.41
CA LEU A 103 -2.53 5.36 -11.06
C LEU A 103 -2.09 3.92 -10.74
N THR A 104 -2.38 3.44 -9.53
CA THR A 104 -1.94 2.14 -9.02
C THR A 104 -3.06 1.10 -8.98
N ASN A 105 -4.19 1.38 -9.62
CA ASN A 105 -5.38 0.54 -9.56
C ASN A 105 -5.74 0.17 -8.11
N SER A 106 -6.03 1.20 -7.28
CA SER A 106 -6.33 1.05 -5.85
C SER A 106 -5.22 0.35 -5.05
N PHE A 107 -3.96 0.68 -5.33
CA PHE A 107 -2.76 0.13 -4.71
C PHE A 107 -2.54 -1.38 -4.94
N THR A 108 -3.05 -1.91 -6.04
CA THR A 108 -2.85 -3.33 -6.40
C THR A 108 -1.77 -3.54 -7.46
N SER A 109 -1.46 -2.55 -8.28
CA SER A 109 -0.48 -2.65 -9.36
C SER A 109 0.51 -1.49 -9.37
N LEU A 110 1.69 -1.75 -9.95
CA LEU A 110 2.65 -0.69 -10.22
C LEU A 110 2.20 0.16 -11.42
N PRO A 111 2.47 1.46 -11.42
CA PRO A 111 2.14 2.31 -12.54
C PRO A 111 2.90 1.93 -13.81
N GLU A 112 2.19 1.70 -14.90
CA GLU A 112 2.78 1.40 -16.21
C GLU A 112 3.18 2.66 -17.00
N LEU A 113 3.99 3.51 -16.38
CA LEU A 113 4.48 4.73 -17.03
C LEU A 113 5.89 4.52 -17.60
N PRO A 114 6.14 4.92 -18.86
CA PRO A 114 7.47 4.80 -19.47
C PRO A 114 8.56 5.48 -18.64
N ILE A 115 8.25 6.62 -18.02
CA ILE A 115 9.15 7.39 -17.16
C ILE A 115 9.65 6.55 -15.97
N LEU A 116 8.77 5.74 -15.37
CA LEU A 116 9.11 4.92 -14.21
C LEU A 116 9.96 3.70 -14.59
N ARG A 117 9.82 3.16 -15.81
CA ARG A 117 10.67 2.07 -16.29
C ARG A 117 12.15 2.46 -16.31
N ASP A 118 12.45 3.69 -16.69
CA ASP A 118 13.83 4.22 -16.68
C ASP A 118 14.33 4.49 -15.26
N LEU A 119 13.44 4.98 -14.38
CA LEU A 119 13.78 5.27 -12.99
C LEU A 119 13.97 3.99 -12.17
N ASN A 120 13.25 2.90 -12.48
CA ASN A 120 13.33 1.63 -11.75
C ASN A 120 14.75 1.02 -11.74
N LYS A 121 15.59 1.35 -12.71
CA LYS A 121 16.97 0.85 -12.76
C LYS A 121 17.82 1.35 -11.57
N SER A 122 17.57 2.59 -11.12
CA SER A 122 18.26 3.23 -9.99
C SER A 122 17.38 3.32 -8.74
N LEU A 123 16.10 2.93 -8.82
CA LEU A 123 15.16 2.96 -7.71
C LEU A 123 15.57 1.90 -6.68
N ARG A 124 15.78 2.33 -5.44
CA ARG A 124 15.97 1.46 -4.30
C ARG A 124 14.65 0.96 -3.76
N ALA A 125 13.73 1.90 -3.50
CA ALA A 125 12.43 1.60 -2.92
C ALA A 125 11.47 2.80 -3.10
N CYS A 126 10.17 2.53 -2.98
CA CYS A 126 9.14 3.55 -2.95
C CYS A 126 8.15 3.29 -1.81
N GLY A 127 7.88 4.32 -1.00
CA GLY A 127 6.88 4.30 0.06
C GLY A 127 5.76 5.28 -0.24
N ILE A 128 4.51 4.85 -0.06
CA ILE A 128 3.32 5.68 -0.17
C ILE A 128 2.67 5.76 1.21
N GLY A 129 2.35 6.96 1.66
CA GLY A 129 1.62 7.19 2.90
C GLY A 129 0.35 7.99 2.66
N ILE A 130 -0.75 7.52 3.20
CA ILE A 130 -2.04 8.21 3.19
C ILE A 130 -2.32 8.73 4.59
N GLY A 131 -2.85 9.94 4.70
CA GLY A 131 -3.21 10.52 5.99
C GLY A 131 -4.24 11.64 5.87
N ASN A 132 -4.83 11.99 7.02
CA ASN A 132 -5.77 13.11 7.12
C ASN A 132 -5.05 14.47 7.23
N SER A 133 -3.73 14.43 7.45
CA SER A 133 -2.85 15.60 7.46
C SER A 133 -1.57 15.30 6.70
N ALA A 134 -0.88 16.35 6.20
CA ALA A 134 0.40 16.20 5.51
C ALA A 134 1.45 15.50 6.41
N ARG A 135 1.50 15.85 7.69
CA ARG A 135 2.40 15.24 8.67
C ARG A 135 2.13 13.74 8.84
N GLU A 136 0.87 13.35 8.92
CA GLU A 136 0.48 11.94 9.04
C GLU A 136 0.82 11.16 7.76
N ALA A 137 0.50 11.71 6.59
CA ALA A 137 0.82 11.10 5.31
C ALA A 137 2.33 10.93 5.10
N GLU A 138 3.14 11.94 5.48
CA GLU A 138 4.60 11.87 5.43
C GLU A 138 5.14 10.79 6.37
N TYR A 139 4.66 10.73 7.62
CA TYR A 139 5.04 9.70 8.57
C TYR A 139 4.71 8.29 8.05
N ASN A 140 3.51 8.10 7.52
CA ASN A 140 3.10 6.83 6.92
C ASN A 140 3.95 6.46 5.70
N ALA A 141 4.32 7.43 4.86
CA ALA A 141 5.19 7.22 3.71
C ALA A 141 6.61 6.76 4.12
N VAL A 142 7.16 7.31 5.20
CA VAL A 142 8.46 6.88 5.73
C VAL A 142 8.39 5.45 6.28
N ILE A 143 7.27 5.08 6.94
CA ILE A 143 7.06 3.69 7.38
C ILE A 143 6.99 2.76 6.16
N ALA A 144 6.19 3.11 5.15
CA ALA A 144 6.09 2.35 3.90
C ALA A 144 7.45 2.18 3.23
N LEU A 145 8.26 3.26 3.17
CA LEU A 145 9.59 3.22 2.60
C LEU A 145 10.53 2.26 3.36
N LYS A 146 10.46 2.24 4.70
CA LYS A 146 11.26 1.29 5.50
C LYS A 146 10.93 -0.17 5.15
N HIS A 147 9.65 -0.49 4.97
CA HIS A 147 9.22 -1.82 4.53
C HIS A 147 9.72 -2.13 3.12
N ALA A 148 9.59 -1.19 2.20
CA ALA A 148 10.06 -1.33 0.84
C ALA A 148 11.58 -1.51 0.75
N CYS A 149 12.36 -0.81 1.59
CA CYS A 149 13.82 -0.96 1.65
C CYS A 149 14.28 -2.31 2.25
N ALA A 150 13.45 -2.93 3.08
CA ALA A 150 13.73 -4.24 3.67
C ALA A 150 13.38 -5.40 2.72
N ASP A 151 12.67 -5.12 1.66
CA ASP A 151 12.28 -6.07 0.62
C ASP A 151 13.22 -5.99 -0.59
N GLN A 152 12.78 -6.53 -1.72
CA GLN A 152 13.56 -6.50 -2.97
C GLN A 152 13.75 -5.08 -3.51
N LYS A 153 14.85 -4.86 -4.22
CA LYS A 153 15.14 -3.58 -4.89
C LYS A 153 13.98 -3.17 -5.82
N GLY A 154 13.53 -1.94 -5.68
CA GLY A 154 12.45 -1.39 -6.48
C GLY A 154 11.04 -1.68 -5.95
N SER A 155 10.92 -2.30 -4.77
CA SER A 155 9.62 -2.58 -4.16
C SER A 155 8.87 -1.31 -3.77
N TRP A 156 7.54 -1.38 -3.87
CA TRP A 156 6.63 -0.32 -3.49
C TRP A 156 5.70 -0.79 -2.38
N TYR A 157 5.56 0.01 -1.34
CA TYR A 157 4.65 -0.25 -0.22
C TYR A 157 3.76 0.97 0.03
N VAL A 158 2.55 0.71 0.52
CA VAL A 158 1.63 1.76 0.95
C VAL A 158 1.23 1.56 2.41
N VAL A 159 1.13 2.66 3.15
CA VAL A 159 0.54 2.71 4.49
C VAL A 159 -0.67 3.62 4.44
N LEU A 160 -1.83 3.06 4.73
CA LEU A 160 -3.11 3.77 4.71
C LEU A 160 -3.33 4.57 6.01
N ASP A 161 -4.38 5.36 6.05
CA ASP A 161 -4.80 6.17 7.19
C ASP A 161 -5.17 5.33 8.43
N ASP A 162 -5.68 4.13 8.24
CA ASP A 162 -5.95 3.13 9.28
C ASP A 162 -4.71 2.33 9.73
N LYS A 163 -3.51 2.72 9.25
CA LYS A 163 -2.23 2.06 9.47
C LYS A 163 -2.11 0.65 8.87
N THR A 164 -3.01 0.30 7.96
CA THR A 164 -2.85 -0.90 7.14
C THR A 164 -1.66 -0.71 6.20
N ILE A 165 -0.76 -1.69 6.17
CA ILE A 165 0.38 -1.74 5.24
C ILE A 165 0.05 -2.73 4.14
N SER A 166 0.21 -2.32 2.91
CA SER A 166 0.01 -3.16 1.73
C SER A 166 1.26 -3.14 0.86
N GLY A 167 1.70 -4.31 0.42
CA GLY A 167 2.86 -4.45 -0.45
C GLY A 167 3.52 -5.84 -0.41
N PRO A 168 4.47 -6.10 -1.28
CA PRO A 168 4.91 -5.24 -2.39
C PRO A 168 3.84 -5.11 -3.49
N LEU A 169 3.60 -3.89 -3.97
CA LEU A 169 2.59 -3.62 -5.00
C LEU A 169 2.94 -4.31 -6.31
N GLY A 170 1.92 -4.83 -7.01
CA GLY A 170 2.08 -5.50 -8.30
C GLY A 170 2.64 -6.91 -8.22
N SER A 171 2.81 -7.49 -7.03
CA SER A 171 3.16 -8.89 -6.87
C SER A 171 1.90 -9.75 -6.73
N ALA A 172 1.96 -10.99 -7.22
CA ALA A 172 0.90 -11.98 -7.00
C ALA A 172 0.71 -12.33 -5.50
N GLN A 173 1.61 -11.88 -4.65
CA GLN A 173 1.68 -12.14 -3.21
C GLN A 173 1.56 -10.86 -2.39
N GLN A 174 0.88 -9.83 -2.92
CA GLN A 174 0.61 -8.62 -2.17
C GLN A 174 -0.15 -8.97 -0.88
N ILE A 175 0.38 -8.52 0.26
CA ILE A 175 -0.17 -8.81 1.58
C ILE A 175 -0.53 -7.48 2.25
N ASP A 176 -1.77 -7.37 2.72
CA ASP A 176 -2.23 -6.25 3.52
C ASP A 176 -2.15 -6.62 5.01
N TYR A 177 -1.55 -5.77 5.84
CA TYR A 177 -1.47 -5.99 7.28
C TYR A 177 -1.49 -4.68 8.07
N GLN A 178 -2.02 -4.70 9.28
CA GLN A 178 -2.05 -3.53 10.17
C GLN A 178 -0.77 -3.45 11.00
N TYR A 179 -0.11 -2.29 10.96
CA TYR A 179 1.17 -2.08 11.65
C TYR A 179 1.05 -1.90 13.16
N ALA A 180 -0.03 -1.35 13.66
CA ALA A 180 -0.16 -1.09 15.09
C ALA A 180 -1.61 -1.24 15.56
N SER A 181 -1.95 -2.40 16.09
CA SER A 181 -3.05 -2.49 17.04
C SER A 181 -2.47 -2.67 18.45
N ALA A 182 -3.06 -2.06 19.46
CA ALA A 182 -2.68 -2.27 20.86
C ALA A 182 -2.72 -3.75 21.26
N GLN A 183 -3.59 -4.52 20.60
CA GLN A 183 -3.70 -5.96 20.78
C GLN A 183 -2.47 -6.70 20.22
N LEU A 184 -2.00 -6.33 19.03
CA LEU A 184 -0.81 -6.94 18.42
C LEU A 184 0.47 -6.60 19.20
N GLU A 185 0.53 -5.40 19.80
CA GLU A 185 1.64 -5.03 20.68
C GLU A 185 1.69 -5.91 21.95
N ALA A 186 0.54 -6.16 22.57
CA ALA A 186 0.44 -7.03 23.72
C ALA A 186 0.84 -8.48 23.42
N VAL A 187 0.42 -9.00 22.25
CA VAL A 187 0.78 -10.35 21.79
C VAL A 187 2.26 -10.41 21.40
N SER A 188 2.79 -9.38 20.75
CA SER A 188 4.22 -9.28 20.37
C SER A 188 5.14 -9.39 21.60
N LYS A 189 4.77 -8.69 22.68
CA LYS A 189 5.52 -8.76 23.96
C LYS A 189 5.47 -10.15 24.61
N LYS A 190 4.39 -10.91 24.43
CA LYS A 190 4.22 -12.26 24.97
C LYS A 190 4.91 -13.34 24.14
N THR A 191 4.88 -13.21 22.82
CA THR A 191 5.33 -14.26 21.89
C THR A 191 6.72 -14.04 21.33
N SER A 192 7.37 -12.89 21.63
CA SER A 192 8.66 -12.48 21.05
C SER A 192 8.64 -12.41 19.52
N LEU A 193 7.46 -12.36 18.89
CA LEU A 193 7.26 -12.19 17.46
C LEU A 193 7.10 -10.70 17.12
N SER A 194 7.62 -10.29 15.95
CA SER A 194 7.43 -8.92 15.51
C SER A 194 5.96 -8.62 15.22
N GLN A 195 5.52 -7.39 15.49
CA GLN A 195 4.14 -6.95 15.17
C GLN A 195 3.79 -7.16 13.69
N ALA A 196 4.77 -6.94 12.79
CA ALA A 196 4.61 -7.19 11.37
C ALA A 196 4.31 -8.66 11.06
N THR A 197 5.00 -9.59 11.73
CA THR A 197 4.75 -11.05 11.56
C THR A 197 3.36 -11.43 12.06
N LEU A 198 2.99 -10.95 13.25
CA LEU A 198 1.65 -11.19 13.82
C LEU A 198 0.55 -10.62 12.94
N SER A 199 0.73 -9.43 12.42
CA SER A 199 -0.23 -8.78 11.53
C SER A 199 -0.43 -9.56 10.23
N LYS A 200 0.65 -10.06 9.61
CA LYS A 200 0.57 -10.93 8.43
C LYS A 200 -0.21 -12.23 8.72
N ILE A 201 0.01 -12.82 9.90
CA ILE A 201 -0.71 -14.03 10.32
C ILE A 201 -2.20 -13.73 10.51
N CYS A 202 -2.55 -12.66 11.23
CA CYS A 202 -3.95 -12.27 11.44
C CYS A 202 -4.66 -11.94 10.12
N HIS A 203 -3.96 -11.30 9.18
CA HIS A 203 -4.51 -11.01 7.86
C HIS A 203 -4.77 -12.29 7.06
N ALA A 204 -3.83 -13.23 7.09
CA ALA A 204 -3.98 -14.53 6.46
C ALA A 204 -5.20 -15.30 7.00
N LEU A 205 -5.36 -15.37 8.32
CA LEU A 205 -6.53 -16.00 8.94
C LEU A 205 -7.85 -15.38 8.45
N LYS A 206 -7.90 -14.02 8.34
CA LYS A 206 -9.07 -13.31 7.81
C LYS A 206 -9.38 -13.64 6.35
N ILE A 207 -8.35 -13.69 5.48
CA ILE A 207 -8.53 -14.02 4.05
C ILE A 207 -9.05 -15.43 3.87
N TYR A 208 -8.49 -16.39 4.59
CA TYR A 208 -8.88 -17.80 4.46
C TYR A 208 -10.19 -18.12 5.21
N GLY A 209 -10.72 -17.18 6.01
CA GLY A 209 -11.93 -17.36 6.81
C GLY A 209 -11.82 -18.54 7.77
N ARG A 210 -10.61 -18.83 8.26
CA ARG A 210 -10.29 -19.94 9.15
C ARG A 210 -9.58 -19.41 10.39
N ASP A 211 -9.82 -20.10 11.51
CA ASP A 211 -9.17 -19.76 12.78
C ASP A 211 -7.87 -20.56 13.01
N GLU A 212 -7.53 -21.47 12.11
CA GLU A 212 -6.36 -22.34 12.20
C GLU A 212 -5.53 -22.30 10.90
N LEU A 213 -4.21 -22.28 11.06
CA LEU A 213 -3.24 -22.38 9.97
C LEU A 213 -2.25 -23.51 10.26
N ASN A 214 -1.94 -24.32 9.23
CA ASN A 214 -0.88 -25.31 9.34
C ASN A 214 0.50 -24.69 9.00
N ALA A 215 1.58 -25.41 9.35
CA ALA A 215 2.94 -24.91 9.18
C ALA A 215 3.33 -24.71 7.70
N GLN A 216 2.75 -25.45 6.78
CA GLN A 216 3.01 -25.30 5.33
C GLN A 216 2.32 -24.07 4.77
N GLU A 217 1.05 -23.84 5.14
CA GLU A 217 0.29 -22.65 4.78
C GLU A 217 0.98 -21.38 5.30
N LEU A 218 1.37 -21.41 6.60
CA LEU A 218 2.08 -20.30 7.21
C LEU A 218 3.44 -20.02 6.53
N ALA A 219 4.17 -21.06 6.15
CA ALA A 219 5.44 -20.94 5.43
C ALA A 219 5.24 -20.27 4.07
N THR A 220 4.18 -20.64 3.35
CA THR A 220 3.83 -20.04 2.06
C THR A 220 3.43 -18.57 2.21
N ILE A 221 2.60 -18.26 3.21
CA ILE A 221 2.12 -16.89 3.47
C ILE A 221 3.24 -15.94 3.87
N LEU A 222 4.13 -16.39 4.78
CA LEU A 222 5.24 -15.58 5.28
C LEU A 222 6.50 -15.66 4.40
N GLN A 223 6.48 -16.50 3.35
CA GLN A 223 7.63 -16.78 2.47
C GLN A 223 8.88 -17.23 3.25
N ILE A 224 8.68 -18.11 4.23
CA ILE A 224 9.74 -18.64 5.06
C ILE A 224 9.81 -20.17 4.92
N LEU A 225 10.91 -20.76 5.40
CA LEU A 225 11.04 -22.21 5.41
C LEU A 225 10.00 -22.84 6.37
N PRO A 226 9.44 -24.03 6.04
CA PRO A 226 8.48 -24.72 6.90
C PRO A 226 8.96 -24.96 8.34
N ARG A 227 10.27 -25.09 8.51
CA ARG A 227 10.92 -25.21 9.84
C ARG A 227 10.76 -23.93 10.67
N SER A 228 10.91 -22.76 10.04
CA SER A 228 10.70 -21.47 10.69
C SER A 228 9.22 -21.22 11.01
N ALA A 229 8.32 -21.64 10.11
CA ALA A 229 6.88 -21.56 10.35
C ALA A 229 6.44 -22.39 11.55
N ARG A 230 6.95 -23.62 11.71
CA ARG A 230 6.69 -24.46 12.90
C ARG A 230 7.13 -23.77 14.18
N ARG A 231 8.31 -23.16 14.19
CA ARG A 231 8.82 -22.41 15.34
C ARG A 231 7.94 -21.22 15.71
N ILE A 232 7.41 -20.49 14.71
CA ILE A 232 6.45 -19.40 14.92
C ILE A 232 5.15 -19.93 15.55
N LEU A 233 4.59 -21.03 15.03
CA LEU A 233 3.39 -21.64 15.59
C LEU A 233 3.59 -22.07 17.03
N THR A 234 4.76 -22.63 17.37
CA THR A 234 5.09 -23.02 18.75
C THR A 234 5.19 -21.82 19.71
N CYS A 235 5.49 -20.62 19.20
CA CYS A 235 5.49 -19.39 20.01
C CYS A 235 4.07 -18.81 20.21
N LEU A 236 3.09 -19.24 19.42
CA LEU A 236 1.70 -18.76 19.48
C LEU A 236 0.79 -19.69 20.31
N THR A 237 1.20 -20.94 20.50
CA THR A 237 0.55 -21.92 21.37
C THR A 237 1.10 -21.84 22.78
#